data_f42eb0d0e36021a895916ee254777d52
#
_entry.id   f42eb0d0e36021a895916ee254777d52
#
_cell.length_a   1.000
_cell.length_b   1.000
_cell.length_c   1.000
_cell.angle_alpha   90.00
_cell.angle_beta   90.00
_cell.angle_gamma   90.00
#
_symmetry.space_group_name_H-M   'P 1'
#
loop_
_entity.id
_entity.type
_entity.pdbx_description
1 polymer ?
#
loop_
_entity_poly.entity_id
_entity_poly.type
_entity_poly.pdbx_seq_one_letter_code
_entity_poly.pdbx_strand_id
1 'polypeptide(L)'
;GLGYKMEFDEDLMIPDKRLSISEGAITVMGWQSCTDKKSFTYAILDALSKEYDFSLDTPFEDYPKEIHDVLLHGTNGKEVKVYYKGQRGEGVYDVAFEGLIKNVERRYRETGSETMKAEYEEFMNITPCHACKGQRLKPGALAVTVGDKNIAELTGMSIEKLQAFLKELKLTNHQMLIGGQILKEINSRIQFLMDVGLNYLTLGRATGTLSGGEAQRIRLATQIGSGLVGVAYILDEPSIGLHQRD
;
A
#
# COMPACT_ATOMS: atom_id res chain seq x y z
N GLY A 1 -8.64 -9.98 1.90
CA GLY A 1 -8.05 -8.74 1.61
C GLY A 1 -6.63 -8.79 1.06
N LEU A 2 -6.14 -7.64 0.65
CA LEU A 2 -4.78 -7.50 0.10
C LEU A 2 -3.69 -7.56 1.19
N GLY A 3 -4.07 -7.35 2.46
CA GLY A 3 -3.13 -7.33 3.58
C GLY A 3 -2.48 -5.96 3.81
N TYR A 4 -2.74 -4.99 2.94
CA TYR A 4 -2.25 -3.63 3.03
C TYR A 4 -3.36 -2.64 2.67
N LYS A 5 -3.15 -1.39 3.01
CA LYS A 5 -3.93 -0.24 2.59
C LYS A 5 -3.01 0.78 1.93
N MET A 6 -3.57 1.52 1.02
CA MET A 6 -2.97 2.76 0.53
C MET A 6 -3.64 3.91 1.28
N GLU A 7 -2.86 4.69 2.00
CA GLU A 7 -3.33 5.80 2.82
C GLU A 7 -2.50 7.03 2.49
N PHE A 8 -3.14 8.20 2.43
CA PHE A 8 -2.43 9.45 2.21
C PHE A 8 -1.47 9.71 3.36
N ASP A 9 -0.26 10.09 3.02
CA ASP A 9 0.82 10.33 3.97
C ASP A 9 1.10 11.83 4.09
N GLU A 10 1.11 12.32 5.32
CA GLU A 10 1.41 13.71 5.63
C GLU A 10 2.79 14.12 5.09
N ASP A 11 3.81 13.26 5.27
CA ASP A 11 5.17 13.56 4.88
C ASP A 11 5.35 13.64 3.36
N LEU A 12 4.48 12.95 2.60
CA LEU A 12 4.44 13.07 1.13
C LEU A 12 3.68 14.32 0.69
N MET A 13 2.60 14.69 1.41
CA MET A 13 1.82 15.89 1.10
C MET A 13 2.53 17.19 1.51
N ILE A 14 3.38 17.13 2.54
CA ILE A 14 4.14 18.25 3.13
C ILE A 14 5.59 17.80 3.29
N PRO A 15 6.35 17.70 2.18
CA PRO A 15 7.68 17.08 2.18
C PRO A 15 8.77 17.95 2.87
N ASP A 16 8.61 19.26 2.91
CA ASP A 16 9.49 20.16 3.66
C ASP A 16 8.70 20.95 4.69
N LYS A 17 8.67 20.43 5.91
CA LYS A 17 7.94 21.03 7.04
C LYS A 17 8.58 22.31 7.57
N ARG A 18 9.79 22.66 7.11
CA ARG A 18 10.46 23.93 7.45
C ARG A 18 9.86 25.10 6.67
N LEU A 19 9.17 24.81 5.57
CA LEU A 19 8.43 25.82 4.82
C LEU A 19 7.10 26.13 5.53
N SER A 20 6.68 27.39 5.41
CA SER A 20 5.34 27.81 5.79
C SER A 20 4.32 27.50 4.70
N ILE A 21 3.03 27.58 5.03
CA ILE A 21 1.94 27.42 4.06
C ILE A 21 2.06 28.49 2.97
N SER A 22 2.42 29.74 3.33
CA SER A 22 2.61 30.83 2.37
C SER A 22 3.79 30.58 1.43
N GLU A 23 4.80 29.85 1.86
CA GLU A 23 5.97 29.45 1.04
C GLU A 23 5.73 28.19 0.22
N GLY A 24 4.62 27.50 0.41
CA GLY A 24 4.26 26.35 -0.38
C GLY A 24 4.59 25.00 0.26
N ALA A 25 4.57 24.89 1.59
CA ALA A 25 4.75 23.61 2.29
C ALA A 25 3.81 22.51 1.77
N ILE A 26 2.57 22.86 1.41
CA ILE A 26 1.56 21.93 0.92
C ILE A 26 1.74 21.71 -0.58
N THR A 27 2.19 20.55 -1.00
CA THR A 27 2.50 20.23 -2.41
C THR A 27 1.41 19.41 -3.08
N VAL A 28 0.46 18.85 -2.33
CA VAL A 28 -0.58 17.97 -2.87
C VAL A 28 -1.51 18.70 -3.85
N MET A 29 -1.89 17.99 -4.89
CA MET A 29 -2.74 18.51 -5.95
C MET A 29 -4.04 19.12 -5.41
N GLY A 30 -4.37 20.31 -5.95
CA GLY A 30 -5.56 21.08 -5.58
C GLY A 30 -5.36 21.98 -4.37
N TRP A 31 -4.21 21.89 -3.68
CA TRP A 31 -3.80 22.76 -2.57
C TRP A 31 -2.56 23.60 -2.87
N GLN A 32 -1.85 23.33 -3.95
CA GLN A 32 -0.68 24.11 -4.40
C GLN A 32 -0.97 25.60 -4.59
N SER A 33 -2.24 25.95 -4.90
CA SER A 33 -2.66 27.35 -5.02
C SER A 33 -2.84 28.06 -3.67
N CYS A 34 -2.53 27.44 -2.54
CA CYS A 34 -2.61 28.08 -1.22
C CYS A 34 -1.60 29.22 -1.04
N THR A 35 -0.56 29.31 -1.87
CA THR A 35 0.36 30.46 -1.93
C THR A 35 -0.22 31.67 -2.67
N ASP A 36 -1.23 31.48 -3.53
CA ASP A 36 -1.90 32.57 -4.24
C ASP A 36 -3.05 33.16 -3.41
N LYS A 37 -2.85 34.38 -2.93
CA LYS A 37 -3.84 35.14 -2.12
C LYS A 37 -5.20 35.36 -2.82
N LYS A 38 -5.29 35.10 -4.12
CA LYS A 38 -6.54 35.19 -4.89
C LYS A 38 -7.25 33.85 -5.02
N SER A 39 -6.65 32.77 -4.57
CA SER A 39 -7.23 31.44 -4.65
C SER A 39 -8.27 31.20 -3.55
N PHE A 40 -9.23 30.33 -3.82
CA PHE A 40 -10.21 29.90 -2.82
C PHE A 40 -9.57 29.04 -1.72
N THR A 41 -8.54 28.27 -2.04
CA THR A 41 -7.76 27.50 -1.07
C THR A 41 -7.04 28.39 -0.08
N TYR A 42 -6.42 29.50 -0.55
CA TYR A 42 -5.86 30.49 0.35
C TYR A 42 -6.93 31.11 1.26
N ALA A 43 -8.08 31.49 0.72
CA ALA A 43 -9.16 32.09 1.51
C ALA A 43 -9.68 31.15 2.61
N ILE A 44 -9.72 29.83 2.38
CA ILE A 44 -10.06 28.84 3.41
C ILE A 44 -8.99 28.86 4.51
N LEU A 45 -7.71 28.78 4.17
CA LEU A 45 -6.61 28.74 5.14
C LEU A 45 -6.49 30.05 5.91
N ASP A 46 -6.72 31.20 5.27
CA ASP A 46 -6.77 32.51 5.91
C ASP A 46 -7.94 32.62 6.90
N ALA A 47 -9.10 32.05 6.60
CA ALA A 47 -10.22 31.99 7.51
C ALA A 47 -9.91 31.09 8.72
N LEU A 48 -9.26 29.93 8.50
CA LEU A 48 -8.81 29.04 9.56
C LEU A 48 -7.76 29.70 10.45
N SER A 49 -6.78 30.42 9.86
CA SER A 49 -5.73 31.10 10.60
C SER A 49 -6.31 32.14 11.57
N LYS A 50 -7.36 32.85 11.17
CA LYS A 50 -8.06 33.83 12.01
C LYS A 50 -8.92 33.18 13.10
N GLU A 51 -9.59 32.07 12.79
CA GLU A 51 -10.46 31.38 13.74
C GLU A 51 -9.68 30.62 14.82
N TYR A 52 -8.51 30.09 14.48
CA TYR A 52 -7.67 29.27 15.37
C TYR A 52 -6.40 29.99 15.84
N ASP A 53 -6.24 31.29 15.54
CA ASP A 53 -5.15 32.17 15.98
C ASP A 53 -3.76 31.62 15.63
N PHE A 54 -3.51 31.33 14.34
CA PHE A 54 -2.20 30.96 13.85
C PHE A 54 -1.81 31.75 12.59
N SER A 55 -0.51 31.81 12.25
CA SER A 55 -0.02 32.50 11.04
C SER A 55 0.29 31.52 9.93
N LEU A 56 -0.11 31.84 8.70
CA LEU A 56 0.25 31.07 7.50
C LEU A 56 1.75 31.19 7.15
N ASP A 57 2.48 32.12 7.76
CA ASP A 57 3.91 32.36 7.56
C ASP A 57 4.78 31.59 8.56
N THR A 58 4.17 30.84 9.50
CA THR A 58 4.88 29.99 10.44
C THR A 58 5.31 28.69 9.73
N PRO A 59 6.57 28.20 9.92
CA PRO A 59 6.98 26.88 9.45
C PRO A 59 6.01 25.80 9.89
N PHE A 60 5.71 24.84 9.00
CA PHE A 60 4.71 23.83 9.30
C PHE A 60 5.06 22.98 10.54
N GLU A 61 6.35 22.70 10.75
CA GLU A 61 6.83 21.94 11.92
C GLU A 61 6.66 22.68 13.26
N ASP A 62 6.54 24.01 13.24
CA ASP A 62 6.43 24.82 14.45
C ASP A 62 4.96 25.00 14.90
N TYR A 63 3.98 24.50 14.13
CA TYR A 63 2.60 24.58 14.56
C TYR A 63 2.33 23.72 15.79
N PRO A 64 1.52 24.20 16.75
CA PRO A 64 1.01 23.37 17.84
C PRO A 64 0.20 22.19 17.30
N LYS A 65 0.18 21.08 18.05
CA LYS A 65 -0.56 19.86 17.67
C LYS A 65 -2.01 20.12 17.28
N GLU A 66 -2.68 21.05 17.97
CA GLU A 66 -4.08 21.41 17.70
C GLU A 66 -4.25 22.00 16.29
N ILE A 67 -3.30 22.83 15.85
CA ILE A 67 -3.32 23.41 14.50
C ILE A 67 -2.99 22.35 13.45
N HIS A 68 -2.01 21.47 13.72
CA HIS A 68 -1.75 20.30 12.88
C HIS A 68 -3.01 19.46 12.69
N ASP A 69 -3.70 19.13 13.79
CA ASP A 69 -4.91 18.31 13.74
C ASP A 69 -6.02 18.99 12.92
N VAL A 70 -6.21 20.30 13.06
CA VAL A 70 -7.18 21.07 12.27
C VAL A 70 -6.80 21.07 10.78
N LEU A 71 -5.54 21.32 10.44
CA LEU A 71 -5.08 21.38 9.05
C LEU A 71 -5.19 20.01 8.36
N LEU A 72 -4.82 18.93 9.04
CA LEU A 72 -4.80 17.58 8.46
C LEU A 72 -6.17 16.90 8.50
N HIS A 73 -6.90 17.03 9.62
CA HIS A 73 -8.12 16.26 9.88
C HIS A 73 -9.41 17.10 9.88
N GLY A 74 -9.27 18.44 9.85
CA GLY A 74 -10.39 19.35 9.72
C GLY A 74 -11.00 19.85 11.04
N THR A 75 -12.06 20.63 10.88
CA THR A 75 -12.73 21.36 11.98
C THR A 75 -13.80 20.54 12.71
N ASN A 76 -13.91 19.23 12.44
CA ASN A 76 -14.93 18.33 12.99
C ASN A 76 -16.39 18.87 12.81
N GLY A 77 -16.65 19.49 11.66
CA GLY A 77 -17.95 20.03 11.31
C GLY A 77 -18.20 21.47 11.79
N LYS A 78 -17.26 22.10 12.50
CA LYS A 78 -17.36 23.52 12.82
C LYS A 78 -17.16 24.33 11.56
N GLU A 79 -18.13 25.18 11.22
CA GLU A 79 -18.09 26.09 10.08
C GLU A 79 -17.25 27.34 10.39
N VAL A 80 -16.44 27.73 9.41
CA VAL A 80 -15.68 29.00 9.44
C VAL A 80 -16.16 29.89 8.29
N LYS A 81 -16.20 31.21 8.52
CA LYS A 81 -16.60 32.18 7.50
C LYS A 81 -15.45 32.50 6.57
N VAL A 82 -15.55 32.02 5.34
CA VAL A 82 -14.57 32.25 4.28
C VAL A 82 -15.00 33.44 3.43
N TYR A 83 -14.24 34.51 3.45
CA TYR A 83 -14.42 35.67 2.59
C TYR A 83 -13.62 35.48 1.32
N TYR A 84 -14.30 35.37 0.18
CA TYR A 84 -13.64 35.15 -1.10
C TYR A 84 -14.11 36.12 -2.16
N LYS A 85 -13.11 36.70 -2.85
CA LYS A 85 -13.33 37.58 -4.02
C LYS A 85 -12.82 36.88 -5.27
N GLY A 86 -13.73 36.23 -5.98
CA GLY A 86 -13.42 35.57 -7.24
C GLY A 86 -13.74 36.40 -8.46
N GLN A 87 -13.51 35.84 -9.65
CA GLN A 87 -13.81 36.51 -10.94
C GLN A 87 -15.31 36.83 -11.13
N ARG A 88 -16.21 36.11 -10.46
CA ARG A 88 -17.67 36.22 -10.57
C ARG A 88 -18.32 37.08 -9.46
N GLY A 89 -17.52 37.68 -8.58
CA GLY A 89 -18.01 38.49 -7.46
C GLY A 89 -17.36 38.19 -6.13
N GLU A 90 -17.79 38.91 -5.10
CA GLU A 90 -17.40 38.71 -3.71
C GLU A 90 -18.50 37.92 -2.96
N GLY A 91 -18.12 37.02 -2.08
CA GLY A 91 -19.05 36.22 -1.27
C GLY A 91 -18.47 35.83 0.05
N VAL A 92 -19.37 35.50 0.99
CA VAL A 92 -19.05 34.91 2.27
C VAL A 92 -19.63 33.48 2.26
N TYR A 93 -18.80 32.51 2.56
CA TYR A 93 -19.16 31.10 2.54
C TYR A 93 -18.95 30.51 3.92
N ASP A 94 -19.94 29.84 4.48
CA ASP A 94 -19.76 29.04 5.68
C ASP A 94 -19.20 27.68 5.25
N VAL A 95 -17.96 27.38 5.64
CA VAL A 95 -17.23 26.18 5.22
C VAL A 95 -16.83 25.36 6.43
N ALA A 96 -17.35 24.15 6.53
CA ALA A 96 -16.82 23.14 7.44
C ALA A 96 -15.61 22.48 6.78
N PHE A 97 -14.40 22.90 7.19
CA PHE A 97 -13.16 22.36 6.62
C PHE A 97 -12.96 20.90 6.99
N GLU A 98 -12.92 20.04 6.02
CA GLU A 98 -12.81 18.58 6.21
C GLU A 98 -11.38 18.09 6.51
N GLY A 99 -10.38 18.96 6.41
CA GLY A 99 -8.97 18.62 6.54
C GLY A 99 -8.32 18.22 5.22
N LEU A 100 -7.01 18.41 5.12
CA LEU A 100 -6.25 18.10 3.90
C LEU A 100 -6.40 16.63 3.49
N ILE A 101 -6.21 15.69 4.42
CA ILE A 101 -6.24 14.25 4.15
C ILE A 101 -7.61 13.84 3.60
N LYS A 102 -8.70 14.17 4.30
CA LYS A 102 -10.06 13.78 3.86
C LYS A 102 -10.45 14.46 2.54
N ASN A 103 -10.03 15.73 2.34
CA ASN A 103 -10.29 16.44 1.10
C ASN A 103 -9.64 15.73 -0.10
N VAL A 104 -8.37 15.35 0.04
CA VAL A 104 -7.62 14.66 -1.01
C VAL A 104 -8.17 13.24 -1.24
N GLU A 105 -8.51 12.51 -0.18
CA GLU A 105 -9.19 11.20 -0.28
C GLU A 105 -10.51 11.29 -1.04
N ARG A 106 -11.33 12.29 -0.75
CA ARG A 106 -12.61 12.50 -1.44
C ARG A 106 -12.36 12.79 -2.92
N ARG A 107 -11.43 13.70 -3.26
CA ARG A 107 -11.08 14.02 -4.65
C ARG A 107 -10.55 12.80 -5.41
N TYR A 108 -9.72 11.99 -4.78
CA TYR A 108 -9.21 10.73 -5.35
C TYR A 108 -10.34 9.75 -5.68
N ARG A 109 -11.35 9.64 -4.80
CA ARG A 109 -12.51 8.76 -5.03
C ARG A 109 -13.46 9.29 -6.11
N GLU A 110 -13.64 10.61 -6.18
CA GLU A 110 -14.59 11.26 -7.08
C GLU A 110 -14.04 11.48 -8.49
N THR A 111 -12.71 11.50 -8.66
CA THR A 111 -12.12 11.69 -9.99
C THR A 111 -12.35 10.49 -10.89
N GLY A 112 -12.82 10.74 -12.12
CA GLY A 112 -12.92 9.73 -13.18
C GLY A 112 -11.67 9.62 -14.06
N SER A 113 -10.63 10.44 -13.80
CA SER A 113 -9.40 10.46 -14.59
C SER A 113 -8.34 9.56 -14.01
N GLU A 114 -7.90 8.55 -14.73
CA GLU A 114 -6.81 7.66 -14.30
C GLU A 114 -5.47 8.40 -14.14
N THR A 115 -5.22 9.44 -14.96
CA THR A 115 -4.03 10.28 -14.80
C THR A 115 -4.03 11.01 -13.47
N MET A 116 -5.17 11.63 -13.11
CA MET A 116 -5.30 12.32 -11.82
C MET A 116 -5.23 11.35 -10.64
N LYS A 117 -5.75 10.13 -10.78
CA LYS A 117 -5.60 9.10 -9.74
C LYS A 117 -4.13 8.77 -9.51
N ALA A 118 -3.37 8.52 -10.59
CA ALA A 118 -1.95 8.23 -10.50
C ALA A 118 -1.18 9.37 -9.81
N GLU A 119 -1.50 10.63 -10.10
CA GLU A 119 -0.89 11.78 -9.43
C GLU A 119 -1.24 11.85 -7.92
N TYR A 120 -2.47 11.49 -7.53
CA TYR A 120 -2.82 11.40 -6.11
C TYR A 120 -2.12 10.23 -5.41
N GLU A 121 -1.90 9.11 -6.10
CA GLU A 121 -1.23 7.92 -5.56
C GLU A 121 0.24 8.17 -5.19
N GLU A 122 0.88 9.19 -5.79
CA GLU A 122 2.22 9.64 -5.40
C GLU A 122 2.28 10.18 -3.95
N PHE A 123 1.15 10.58 -3.40
CA PHE A 123 1.01 11.06 -2.01
C PHE A 123 0.53 9.98 -1.05
N MET A 124 0.52 8.70 -1.48
CA MET A 124 0.08 7.57 -0.67
C MET A 124 1.24 6.66 -0.29
N ASN A 125 1.19 6.17 0.94
CA ASN A 125 2.03 5.07 1.39
C ASN A 125 1.24 3.78 1.50
N ILE A 126 1.94 2.66 1.26
CA ILE A 126 1.41 1.31 1.46
C ILE A 126 1.69 0.90 2.90
N THR A 127 0.65 0.86 3.71
CA THR A 127 0.73 0.45 5.12
C THR A 127 0.13 -0.94 5.33
N PRO A 128 0.67 -1.75 6.25
CA PRO A 128 0.04 -3.02 6.61
C PRO A 128 -1.39 -2.79 7.14
N CYS A 129 -2.33 -3.59 6.72
CA CYS A 129 -3.71 -3.49 7.20
C CYS A 129 -3.77 -3.64 8.73
N HIS A 130 -4.32 -2.66 9.44
CA HIS A 130 -4.39 -2.67 10.91
C HIS A 130 -5.15 -3.87 11.47
N ALA A 131 -6.19 -4.36 10.76
CA ALA A 131 -6.99 -5.48 11.22
C ALA A 131 -6.28 -6.85 11.09
N CYS A 132 -5.57 -7.08 9.97
CA CYS A 132 -4.92 -8.37 9.73
C CYS A 132 -3.39 -8.30 9.79
N LYS A 133 -2.79 -7.14 10.05
CA LYS A 133 -1.34 -6.92 10.17
C LYS A 133 -0.54 -7.53 9.01
N GLY A 134 -1.07 -7.42 7.78
CA GLY A 134 -0.46 -8.00 6.59
C GLY A 134 -0.81 -9.46 6.29
N GLN A 135 -1.45 -10.18 7.22
CA GLN A 135 -1.72 -11.62 7.08
C GLN A 135 -2.86 -11.97 6.12
N ARG A 136 -3.67 -10.99 5.66
CA ARG A 136 -4.77 -11.11 4.67
C ARG A 136 -5.97 -11.94 5.11
N LEU A 137 -5.92 -12.62 6.26
CA LEU A 137 -6.92 -13.56 6.75
C LEU A 137 -7.55 -13.07 8.06
N LYS A 138 -8.75 -13.57 8.34
CA LYS A 138 -9.45 -13.34 9.60
C LYS A 138 -8.84 -14.19 10.71
N PRO A 139 -8.94 -13.78 12.00
CA PRO A 139 -8.40 -14.53 13.12
C PRO A 139 -8.87 -16.00 13.17
N GLY A 140 -10.14 -16.28 12.85
CA GLY A 140 -10.66 -17.66 12.83
C GLY A 140 -9.98 -18.55 11.78
N ALA A 141 -9.55 -18.00 10.63
CA ALA A 141 -8.79 -18.76 9.64
C ALA A 141 -7.34 -18.99 10.09
N LEU A 142 -6.77 -18.04 10.82
CA LEU A 142 -5.43 -18.13 11.38
C LEU A 142 -5.34 -19.06 12.61
N ALA A 143 -6.47 -19.36 13.23
CA ALA A 143 -6.54 -20.33 14.33
C ALA A 143 -6.40 -21.79 13.87
N VAL A 144 -6.55 -22.05 12.56
CA VAL A 144 -6.31 -23.39 12.00
C VAL A 144 -4.82 -23.59 11.79
N THR A 145 -4.29 -24.65 12.42
CA THR A 145 -2.85 -24.97 12.35
C THR A 145 -2.62 -26.39 11.85
N VAL A 146 -1.47 -26.58 11.20
CA VAL A 146 -0.93 -27.88 10.82
C VAL A 146 0.54 -27.92 11.29
N GLY A 147 0.89 -28.87 12.16
CA GLY A 147 2.22 -28.91 12.79
C GLY A 147 2.51 -27.61 13.57
N ASP A 148 1.53 -27.13 14.34
CA ASP A 148 1.60 -25.90 15.16
C ASP A 148 1.82 -24.59 14.40
N LYS A 149 1.67 -24.60 13.06
CA LYS A 149 1.80 -23.42 12.22
C LYS A 149 0.54 -23.15 11.43
N ASN A 150 0.14 -21.88 11.38
CA ASN A 150 -0.95 -21.43 10.56
C ASN A 150 -0.50 -21.10 9.11
N ILE A 151 -1.45 -20.88 8.23
CA ILE A 151 -1.16 -20.63 6.81
C ILE A 151 -0.34 -19.36 6.57
N ALA A 152 -0.49 -18.31 7.36
CA ALA A 152 0.30 -17.07 7.21
C ALA A 152 1.76 -17.30 7.60
N GLU A 153 2.01 -18.07 8.66
CA GLU A 153 3.36 -18.48 9.06
C GLU A 153 4.01 -19.35 7.99
N LEU A 154 3.28 -20.33 7.45
CA LEU A 154 3.80 -21.22 6.40
C LEU A 154 4.12 -20.44 5.11
N THR A 155 3.24 -19.57 4.67
CA THR A 155 3.46 -18.75 3.45
C THR A 155 4.51 -17.65 3.64
N GLY A 156 4.83 -17.29 4.89
CA GLY A 156 5.92 -16.37 5.25
C GLY A 156 7.29 -17.01 5.28
N MET A 157 7.40 -18.34 5.26
CA MET A 157 8.68 -19.05 5.19
C MET A 157 9.27 -18.96 3.78
N SER A 158 10.62 -19.02 3.69
CA SER A 158 11.26 -19.30 2.41
C SER A 158 10.85 -20.69 1.90
N ILE A 159 10.85 -20.87 0.58
CA ILE A 159 10.52 -22.14 -0.08
C ILE A 159 11.33 -23.30 0.51
N GLU A 160 12.62 -23.07 0.75
CA GLU A 160 13.50 -24.05 1.39
C GLU A 160 13.03 -24.45 2.79
N LYS A 161 12.72 -23.46 3.65
CA LYS A 161 12.23 -23.71 5.02
C LYS A 161 10.86 -24.38 5.02
N LEU A 162 10.00 -23.99 4.08
CA LEU A 162 8.68 -24.61 3.93
C LEU A 162 8.82 -26.08 3.51
N GLN A 163 9.73 -26.38 2.57
CA GLN A 163 10.00 -27.76 2.17
C GLN A 163 10.51 -28.61 3.34
N ALA A 164 11.48 -28.09 4.10
CA ALA A 164 12.01 -28.78 5.28
C ALA A 164 10.89 -29.06 6.31
N PHE A 165 10.08 -28.06 6.62
CA PHE A 165 8.94 -28.19 7.52
C PHE A 165 7.95 -29.27 7.05
N LEU A 166 7.59 -29.31 5.78
CA LEU A 166 6.64 -30.30 5.24
C LEU A 166 7.21 -31.70 5.22
N LYS A 167 8.53 -31.88 5.04
CA LYS A 167 9.21 -33.19 5.11
C LYS A 167 9.26 -33.74 6.55
N GLU A 168 9.39 -32.87 7.54
CA GLU A 168 9.45 -33.24 8.97
C GLU A 168 8.06 -33.34 9.61
N LEU A 169 7.01 -32.96 8.90
CA LEU A 169 5.64 -32.92 9.40
C LEU A 169 5.14 -34.30 9.77
N LYS A 170 4.87 -34.52 11.06
CA LYS A 170 4.32 -35.75 11.59
C LYS A 170 2.80 -35.70 11.59
N LEU A 171 2.17 -36.48 10.72
CA LEU A 171 0.73 -36.63 10.65
C LEU A 171 0.28 -37.97 11.24
N THR A 172 -0.90 -37.98 11.84
CA THR A 172 -1.57 -39.24 12.24
C THR A 172 -2.00 -40.03 11.00
N ASN A 173 -2.28 -41.32 11.14
CA ASN A 173 -2.77 -42.15 10.04
C ASN A 173 -4.04 -41.59 9.41
N HIS A 174 -4.95 -41.03 10.20
CA HIS A 174 -6.17 -40.40 9.72
C HIS A 174 -5.88 -39.10 8.91
N GLN A 175 -4.98 -38.27 9.42
CA GLN A 175 -4.56 -37.04 8.72
C GLN A 175 -3.82 -37.39 7.41
N MET A 176 -3.01 -38.44 7.41
CA MET A 176 -2.30 -38.89 6.21
C MET A 176 -3.27 -39.43 5.16
N LEU A 177 -4.33 -40.12 5.59
CA LEU A 177 -5.37 -40.61 4.66
C LEU A 177 -6.08 -39.44 3.93
N ILE A 178 -6.32 -38.34 4.66
CA ILE A 178 -6.97 -37.14 4.10
C ILE A 178 -5.98 -36.28 3.30
N GLY A 179 -4.82 -36.00 3.86
CA GLY A 179 -3.88 -34.98 3.39
C GLY A 179 -2.73 -35.52 2.54
N GLY A 180 -2.49 -36.83 2.54
CA GLY A 180 -1.28 -37.41 1.92
C GLY A 180 -1.12 -37.09 0.44
N GLN A 181 -2.21 -37.17 -0.34
CA GLN A 181 -2.19 -36.82 -1.75
C GLN A 181 -1.93 -35.31 -1.98
N ILE A 182 -2.53 -34.49 -1.12
CA ILE A 182 -2.33 -33.03 -1.16
C ILE A 182 -0.88 -32.67 -0.84
N LEU A 183 -0.30 -33.29 0.19
CA LEU A 183 1.10 -33.07 0.57
C LEU A 183 2.06 -33.50 -0.54
N LYS A 184 1.78 -34.61 -1.21
CA LYS A 184 2.59 -35.08 -2.35
C LYS A 184 2.61 -34.04 -3.45
N GLU A 185 1.45 -33.47 -3.81
CA GLU A 185 1.33 -32.43 -4.83
C GLU A 185 2.02 -31.13 -4.41
N ILE A 186 1.84 -30.68 -3.17
CA ILE A 186 2.52 -29.49 -2.64
C ILE A 186 4.03 -29.68 -2.68
N ASN A 187 4.56 -30.81 -2.21
CA ASN A 187 6.00 -31.08 -2.22
C ASN A 187 6.58 -31.11 -3.64
N SER A 188 5.84 -31.67 -4.61
CA SER A 188 6.25 -31.64 -6.02
C SER A 188 6.37 -30.21 -6.55
N ARG A 189 5.38 -29.36 -6.28
CA ARG A 189 5.39 -27.95 -6.73
C ARG A 189 6.47 -27.13 -6.04
N ILE A 190 6.70 -27.36 -4.76
CA ILE A 190 7.79 -26.71 -4.02
C ILE A 190 9.13 -27.16 -4.60
N GLN A 191 9.29 -28.42 -4.94
CA GLN A 191 10.52 -28.92 -5.56
C GLN A 191 10.81 -28.22 -6.90
N PHE A 192 9.79 -28.00 -7.76
CA PHE A 192 10.00 -27.25 -9.00
C PHE A 192 10.49 -25.80 -8.74
N LEU A 193 10.01 -25.14 -7.67
CA LEU A 193 10.50 -23.81 -7.31
C LEU A 193 11.96 -23.87 -6.82
N MET A 194 12.33 -24.94 -6.11
CA MET A 194 13.72 -25.19 -5.70
C MET A 194 14.63 -25.44 -6.90
N ASP A 195 14.18 -26.25 -7.85
CA ASP A 195 14.95 -26.66 -9.05
C ASP A 195 15.25 -25.46 -9.98
N VAL A 196 14.41 -24.42 -9.97
CA VAL A 196 14.64 -23.17 -10.72
C VAL A 196 15.36 -22.10 -9.89
N GLY A 197 15.93 -22.46 -8.72
CA GLY A 197 16.74 -21.55 -7.88
C GLY A 197 15.93 -20.49 -7.11
N LEU A 198 14.64 -20.72 -6.83
CA LEU A 198 13.77 -19.79 -6.09
C LEU A 198 13.59 -20.17 -4.61
N ASN A 199 14.56 -20.86 -4.02
CA ASN A 199 14.57 -21.37 -2.65
C ASN A 199 14.40 -20.25 -1.59
N TYR A 200 14.86 -19.06 -1.85
CA TYR A 200 14.80 -17.89 -0.95
C TYR A 200 13.45 -17.16 -0.96
N LEU A 201 12.64 -17.33 -1.98
CA LEU A 201 11.33 -16.67 -2.07
C LEU A 201 10.35 -17.17 -1.01
N THR A 202 9.35 -16.35 -0.74
CA THR A 202 8.22 -16.71 0.12
C THR A 202 6.92 -16.71 -0.68
N LEU A 203 5.99 -17.62 -0.38
CA LEU A 203 4.68 -17.65 -1.04
C LEU A 203 3.82 -16.42 -0.70
N GLY A 204 4.12 -15.75 0.42
CA GLY A 204 3.45 -14.51 0.83
C GLY A 204 3.87 -13.27 0.07
N ARG A 205 4.94 -13.32 -0.71
CA ARG A 205 5.47 -12.18 -1.44
C ARG A 205 4.51 -11.74 -2.57
N ALA A 206 4.26 -10.44 -2.66
CA ALA A 206 3.40 -9.89 -3.69
C ALA A 206 4.05 -10.01 -5.08
N THR A 207 3.28 -10.44 -6.08
CA THR A 207 3.78 -10.66 -7.45
C THR A 207 4.37 -9.41 -8.11
N GLY A 208 3.83 -8.22 -7.80
CA GLY A 208 4.36 -6.94 -8.30
C GLY A 208 5.75 -6.57 -7.79
N THR A 209 6.26 -7.28 -6.76
CA THR A 209 7.62 -7.06 -6.20
C THR A 209 8.66 -8.02 -6.77
N LEU A 210 8.24 -8.95 -7.63
CA LEU A 210 9.15 -9.91 -8.27
C LEU A 210 9.99 -9.21 -9.35
N SER A 211 11.26 -9.56 -9.42
CA SER A 211 12.09 -9.18 -10.58
C SER A 211 11.64 -9.91 -11.84
N GLY A 212 12.02 -9.40 -13.01
CA GLY A 212 11.71 -10.05 -14.29
C GLY A 212 12.22 -11.50 -14.34
N GLY A 213 13.44 -11.75 -13.86
CA GLY A 213 14.01 -13.10 -13.80
C GLY A 213 13.27 -14.03 -12.81
N GLU A 214 12.85 -13.53 -11.65
CA GLU A 214 12.02 -14.31 -10.70
C GLU A 214 10.67 -14.71 -11.32
N ALA A 215 9.99 -13.75 -11.94
CA ALA A 215 8.70 -13.99 -12.59
C ALA A 215 8.84 -15.03 -13.73
N GLN A 216 9.92 -14.95 -14.52
CA GLN A 216 10.19 -15.90 -15.57
C GLN A 216 10.48 -17.30 -15.02
N ARG A 217 11.29 -17.43 -13.97
CA ARG A 217 11.58 -18.73 -13.33
C ARG A 217 10.32 -19.36 -12.72
N ILE A 218 9.41 -18.56 -12.15
CA ILE A 218 8.10 -19.07 -11.68
C ILE A 218 7.28 -19.61 -12.86
N ARG A 219 7.27 -18.94 -14.02
CA ARG A 219 6.59 -19.44 -15.21
C ARG A 219 7.21 -20.77 -15.70
N LEU A 220 8.55 -20.87 -15.71
CA LEU A 220 9.25 -22.12 -16.04
C LEU A 220 8.88 -23.26 -15.09
N ALA A 221 8.91 -23.02 -13.77
CA ALA A 221 8.50 -24.00 -12.77
C ALA A 221 7.07 -24.49 -13.00
N THR A 222 6.15 -23.59 -13.38
CA THR A 222 4.77 -23.93 -13.68
C THR A 222 4.64 -24.78 -14.94
N GLN A 223 5.42 -24.48 -15.99
CA GLN A 223 5.41 -25.22 -17.26
C GLN A 223 6.00 -26.62 -17.10
N ILE A 224 7.16 -26.73 -16.44
CA ILE A 224 7.80 -28.02 -16.14
C ILE A 224 6.91 -28.86 -15.22
N GLY A 225 6.30 -28.22 -14.22
CA GLY A 225 5.39 -28.84 -13.26
C GLY A 225 4.07 -29.33 -13.85
N SER A 226 3.71 -28.92 -15.08
CA SER A 226 2.52 -29.43 -15.76
C SER A 226 2.61 -30.91 -16.14
N GLY A 227 3.83 -31.46 -16.19
CA GLY A 227 4.08 -32.88 -16.51
C GLY A 227 3.61 -33.31 -17.91
N LEU A 228 3.37 -32.35 -18.79
CA LEU A 228 2.92 -32.64 -20.15
C LEU A 228 4.02 -33.35 -20.94
N VAL A 229 3.77 -34.55 -21.39
CA VAL A 229 4.66 -35.37 -22.25
C VAL A 229 4.37 -35.06 -23.71
N GLY A 230 5.42 -34.96 -24.55
CA GLY A 230 5.28 -34.71 -25.98
C GLY A 230 5.00 -33.28 -26.39
N VAL A 231 5.19 -32.32 -25.48
CA VAL A 231 5.07 -30.86 -25.73
C VAL A 231 6.46 -30.25 -25.83
N ALA A 232 6.70 -29.44 -26.86
CA ALA A 232 7.90 -28.62 -26.97
C ALA A 232 7.67 -27.25 -26.30
N TYR A 233 8.54 -26.87 -25.37
CA TYR A 233 8.56 -25.56 -24.76
C TYR A 233 9.54 -24.66 -25.50
N ILE A 234 9.03 -23.55 -26.03
CA ILE A 234 9.87 -22.52 -26.68
C ILE A 234 10.06 -21.42 -25.64
N LEU A 235 11.30 -21.18 -25.27
CA LEU A 235 11.68 -20.21 -24.24
C LEU A 235 12.50 -19.10 -24.89
N ASP A 236 12.11 -17.86 -24.63
CA ASP A 236 12.86 -16.68 -25.02
C ASP A 236 13.73 -16.24 -23.82
N GLU A 237 15.04 -16.12 -24.06
CA GLU A 237 16.03 -15.74 -23.05
C GLU A 237 15.89 -16.45 -21.68
N PRO A 238 15.88 -17.79 -21.63
CA PRO A 238 15.59 -18.53 -20.38
C PRO A 238 16.64 -18.35 -19.29
N SER A 239 17.79 -17.77 -19.61
CA SER A 239 18.89 -17.48 -18.70
C SER A 239 18.78 -16.11 -18.02
N ILE A 240 17.79 -15.28 -18.35
CA ILE A 240 17.63 -13.97 -17.70
C ILE A 240 17.50 -14.12 -16.19
N GLY A 241 18.37 -13.42 -15.46
CA GLY A 241 18.40 -13.41 -14.00
C GLY A 241 19.02 -14.64 -13.35
N LEU A 242 19.65 -15.53 -14.12
CA LEU A 242 20.55 -16.56 -13.59
C LEU A 242 21.89 -15.95 -13.24
N HIS A 243 22.44 -16.29 -12.08
CA HIS A 243 23.80 -15.98 -11.70
C HIS A 243 24.74 -16.99 -12.38
N GLN A 244 26.00 -16.62 -12.65
CA GLN A 244 27.01 -17.50 -13.29
C GLN A 244 27.25 -18.85 -12.55
N ARG A 245 26.72 -18.99 -11.33
CA ARG A 245 26.81 -20.20 -10.51
C ARG A 245 25.50 -21.01 -10.44
N ASP A 246 24.43 -20.53 -11.05
CA ASP A 246 23.14 -21.22 -11.17
C ASP A 246 23.09 -22.01 -12.48
#